data_9561f43ed9e8795c1f80cb224683445d
#
_entry.id   9561f43ed9e8795c1f80cb224683445d
#
_cell.length_a   1.000
_cell.length_b   1.000
_cell.length_c   1.000
_cell.angle_alpha   90.00
_cell.angle_beta   90.00
_cell.angle_gamma   90.00
#
_symmetry.space_group_name_H-M   'P 1'
#
loop_
_entity.id
_entity.type
_entity.pdbx_description
1 polymer ?
#
loop_
_entity_poly.entity_id
_entity_poly.type
_entity_poly.pdbx_seq_one_letter_code
_entity_poly.pdbx_strand_id
1 'polypeptide(L)'
;MARIFVVGAGVVGTAVGRAFVEAGHAVTLVDLSPARVDALVASGLDATTQLDLRGEPSSFVFLTVPTPAGPQGYDLRAVASASRDVGVAIGQAHAERGAAGRHSSRRDARTEGDGYAVHTVVTRSTVPPGTTTQLVGPTVARASGTAEGAGFVLAANPEFLRGESAEDDVRWPRLTVVGARSRRVAERLAALLAPFGGDLRLFDSPETAELVKCAHDLYTATRISFWNEMALVAGRLGIDAGDVATTVAGSAEACADPARSARAGAPFTGRCLEKDADGFLAFARELGLGMPLLGAVVGVNRELVAPPVADLRDAARGRVLDLREAERQEAAWRPAPV
;
A
#
# COMPACT_ATOMS: atom_id res chain seq x y z
N MET A 1 13.16 -10.70 18.72
CA MET A 1 12.53 -9.40 19.05
C MET A 1 13.10 -8.35 18.09
N ALA A 2 12.26 -7.62 17.37
CA ALA A 2 12.68 -6.55 16.44
C ALA A 2 12.36 -5.18 17.05
N ARG A 3 13.07 -4.13 16.62
CA ARG A 3 12.76 -2.73 16.92
C ARG A 3 11.91 -2.17 15.79
N ILE A 4 10.76 -1.61 16.10
CA ILE A 4 9.76 -1.14 15.14
C ILE A 4 9.33 0.28 15.50
N PHE A 5 9.27 1.13 14.49
CA PHE A 5 8.66 2.46 14.57
C PHE A 5 7.50 2.52 13.59
N VAL A 6 6.37 3.07 14.04
CA VAL A 6 5.18 3.26 13.21
C VAL A 6 4.92 4.76 13.11
N VAL A 7 5.19 5.34 11.96
CA VAL A 7 5.06 6.77 11.70
C VAL A 7 3.68 7.06 11.10
N GLY A 8 2.86 7.80 11.86
CA GLY A 8 1.44 8.01 11.62
C GLY A 8 0.59 7.07 12.48
N ALA A 9 0.22 7.49 13.69
CA ALA A 9 -0.55 6.67 14.62
C ALA A 9 -2.08 6.90 14.48
N GLY A 10 -2.58 6.91 13.24
CA GLY A 10 -4.00 6.85 12.93
C GLY A 10 -4.59 5.46 13.22
N VAL A 11 -5.77 5.16 12.66
CA VAL A 11 -6.45 3.85 12.84
C VAL A 11 -5.53 2.71 12.43
N VAL A 12 -4.97 2.76 11.22
CA VAL A 12 -4.07 1.71 10.69
C VAL A 12 -2.79 1.61 11.52
N GLY A 13 -2.11 2.74 11.77
CA GLY A 13 -0.84 2.73 12.49
C GLY A 13 -0.99 2.22 13.92
N THR A 14 -2.06 2.61 14.63
CA THR A 14 -2.33 2.12 15.98
C THR A 14 -2.62 0.63 15.99
N ALA A 15 -3.44 0.13 15.07
CA ALA A 15 -3.74 -1.30 14.96
C ALA A 15 -2.48 -2.13 14.69
N VAL A 16 -1.65 -1.66 13.75
CA VAL A 16 -0.35 -2.28 13.42
C VAL A 16 0.61 -2.27 14.61
N GLY A 17 0.73 -1.13 15.29
CA GLY A 17 1.58 -1.00 16.46
C GLY A 17 1.19 -1.95 17.59
N ARG A 18 -0.11 -2.03 17.91
CA ARG A 18 -0.65 -2.97 18.91
C ARG A 18 -0.33 -4.42 18.55
N ALA A 19 -0.60 -4.82 17.32
CA ALA A 19 -0.35 -6.18 16.87
C ALA A 19 1.15 -6.57 17.01
N PHE A 20 2.07 -5.67 16.67
CA PHE A 20 3.49 -5.92 16.87
C PHE A 20 3.90 -5.96 18.34
N VAL A 21 3.30 -5.14 19.23
CA VAL A 21 3.53 -5.23 20.67
C VAL A 21 3.07 -6.59 21.20
N GLU A 22 1.87 -7.04 20.81
CA GLU A 22 1.32 -8.35 21.17
C GLU A 22 2.18 -9.52 20.66
N ALA A 23 2.83 -9.34 19.50
CA ALA A 23 3.80 -10.30 18.96
C ALA A 23 5.18 -10.24 19.66
N GLY A 24 5.35 -9.44 20.71
CA GLY A 24 6.57 -9.37 21.53
C GLY A 24 7.69 -8.51 20.92
N HIS A 25 7.36 -7.56 20.06
CA HIS A 25 8.34 -6.62 19.51
C HIS A 25 8.43 -5.31 20.33
N ALA A 26 9.57 -4.62 20.25
CA ALA A 26 9.73 -3.28 20.80
C ALA A 26 9.20 -2.25 19.80
N VAL A 27 8.06 -1.62 20.09
CA VAL A 27 7.36 -0.72 19.17
C VAL A 27 7.26 0.68 19.77
N THR A 28 7.56 1.70 18.97
CA THR A 28 7.24 3.10 19.28
C THR A 28 6.36 3.67 18.17
N LEU A 29 5.21 4.22 18.53
CA LEU A 29 4.34 4.94 17.62
C LEU A 29 4.81 6.41 17.54
N VAL A 30 4.81 6.97 16.34
CA VAL A 30 5.20 8.36 16.10
C VAL A 30 4.05 9.10 15.46
N ASP A 31 3.57 10.18 16.07
CA ASP A 31 2.51 11.02 15.52
C ASP A 31 2.75 12.49 15.82
N LEU A 32 2.47 13.36 14.88
CA LEU A 32 2.68 14.82 15.02
C LEU A 32 1.75 15.46 16.06
N SER A 33 0.62 14.82 16.41
CA SER A 33 -0.35 15.32 17.37
C SER A 33 0.04 14.94 18.81
N PRO A 34 0.42 15.89 19.66
CA PRO A 34 0.71 15.62 21.08
C PRO A 34 -0.46 14.97 21.80
N ALA A 35 -1.70 15.43 21.53
CA ALA A 35 -2.89 14.86 22.14
C ALA A 35 -3.10 13.39 21.79
N ARG A 36 -2.75 12.98 20.55
CA ARG A 36 -2.79 11.59 20.13
C ARG A 36 -1.71 10.77 20.82
N VAL A 37 -0.50 11.31 20.92
CA VAL A 37 0.61 10.68 21.65
C VAL A 37 0.23 10.45 23.11
N ASP A 38 -0.31 11.46 23.79
CA ASP A 38 -0.77 11.35 25.17
C ASP A 38 -1.84 10.26 25.35
N ALA A 39 -2.80 10.17 24.43
CA ALA A 39 -3.82 9.14 24.46
C ALA A 39 -3.25 7.72 24.25
N LEU A 40 -2.26 7.57 23.37
CA LEU A 40 -1.58 6.29 23.13
C LEU A 40 -0.76 5.86 24.36
N VAL A 41 -0.01 6.78 24.97
CA VAL A 41 0.74 6.52 26.21
C VAL A 41 -0.22 6.16 27.34
N ALA A 42 -1.34 6.86 27.51
CA ALA A 42 -2.37 6.53 28.49
C ALA A 42 -2.98 5.13 28.25
N SER A 43 -2.97 4.63 27.02
CA SER A 43 -3.41 3.28 26.67
C SER A 43 -2.34 2.20 26.83
N GLY A 44 -1.15 2.55 27.35
CA GLY A 44 -0.05 1.63 27.61
C GLY A 44 0.87 1.37 26.41
N LEU A 45 0.78 2.17 25.36
CA LEU A 45 1.67 2.08 24.19
C LEU A 45 2.83 3.07 24.33
N ASP A 46 4.01 2.71 23.83
CA ASP A 46 5.12 3.65 23.67
C ASP A 46 4.85 4.55 22.46
N ALA A 47 4.79 5.85 22.68
CA ALA A 47 4.50 6.83 21.64
C ALA A 47 5.25 8.14 21.86
N THR A 48 5.57 8.82 20.76
CA THR A 48 6.31 10.08 20.74
C THR A 48 5.89 10.97 19.58
N THR A 49 6.17 12.27 19.69
CA THR A 49 5.96 13.22 18.60
C THR A 49 7.13 13.26 17.61
N GLN A 50 8.27 12.67 17.93
CA GLN A 50 9.49 12.77 17.14
C GLN A 50 10.15 11.40 16.97
N LEU A 51 10.49 11.03 15.74
CA LEU A 51 11.24 9.80 15.47
C LEU A 51 12.71 9.97 15.88
N ASP A 52 13.19 9.09 16.72
CA ASP A 52 14.60 9.00 17.10
C ASP A 52 15.14 7.58 16.85
N LEU A 53 16.17 7.48 16.01
CA LEU A 53 16.81 6.21 15.66
C LEU A 53 18.25 6.12 16.24
N ARG A 54 18.67 7.06 17.07
CA ARG A 54 19.99 7.03 17.71
C ARG A 54 20.08 5.84 18.66
N GLY A 55 21.23 5.20 18.69
CA GLY A 55 21.43 3.98 19.47
C GLY A 55 20.81 2.71 18.89
N GLU A 56 19.95 2.83 17.86
CA GLU A 56 19.30 1.67 17.21
C GLU A 56 20.21 1.12 16.11
N PRO A 57 20.70 -0.12 16.22
CA PRO A 57 21.55 -0.71 15.19
C PRO A 57 20.80 -0.98 13.90
N SER A 58 19.55 -1.41 14.00
CA SER A 58 18.63 -1.62 12.87
C SER A 58 17.18 -1.56 13.36
N SER A 59 16.26 -1.14 12.50
CA SER A 59 14.83 -1.10 12.81
C SER A 59 13.99 -1.26 11.55
N PHE A 60 12.69 -1.55 11.75
CA PHE A 60 11.67 -1.37 10.74
C PHE A 60 10.91 -0.07 11.03
N VAL A 61 10.79 0.78 10.02
CA VAL A 61 10.07 2.05 10.11
C VAL A 61 8.89 2.00 9.14
N PHE A 62 7.69 1.81 9.66
CA PHE A 62 6.46 1.74 8.86
C PHE A 62 5.88 3.13 8.67
N LEU A 63 5.64 3.53 7.43
CA LEU A 63 4.92 4.75 7.08
C LEU A 63 3.43 4.43 6.94
N THR A 64 2.62 4.94 7.86
CA THR A 64 1.17 4.73 7.95
C THR A 64 0.40 6.05 7.96
N VAL A 65 0.96 7.04 7.30
CA VAL A 65 0.41 8.39 7.22
C VAL A 65 -0.74 8.48 6.20
N PRO A 66 -1.66 9.45 6.35
CA PRO A 66 -2.80 9.58 5.45
C PRO A 66 -2.36 9.96 4.02
N THR A 67 -3.10 9.43 3.04
CA THR A 67 -2.94 9.72 1.61
C THR A 67 -4.31 10.04 1.00
N PRO A 68 -4.94 11.17 1.36
CA PRO A 68 -6.23 11.53 0.81
C PRO A 68 -6.14 11.67 -0.72
N ALA A 69 -7.24 11.38 -1.40
CA ALA A 69 -7.31 11.46 -2.85
C ALA A 69 -8.49 12.33 -3.29
N GLY A 70 -8.34 12.96 -4.44
CA GLY A 70 -9.34 13.80 -5.07
C GLY A 70 -9.20 13.78 -6.59
N PRO A 71 -9.91 14.68 -7.32
CA PRO A 71 -9.87 14.73 -8.78
C PRO A 71 -8.48 14.92 -9.39
N GLN A 72 -7.54 15.45 -8.61
CA GLN A 72 -6.15 15.67 -9.04
C GLN A 72 -5.22 14.50 -8.68
N GLY A 73 -5.74 13.42 -8.08
CA GLY A 73 -4.98 12.26 -7.65
C GLY A 73 -4.76 12.20 -6.14
N TYR A 74 -3.73 11.46 -5.74
CA TYR A 74 -3.37 11.30 -4.34
C TYR A 74 -2.58 12.49 -3.81
N ASP A 75 -2.90 12.94 -2.61
CA ASP A 75 -2.07 13.88 -1.86
C ASP A 75 -1.00 13.12 -1.08
N LEU A 76 0.23 13.22 -1.54
CA LEU A 76 1.39 12.53 -0.97
C LEU A 76 2.24 13.41 -0.04
N ARG A 77 1.76 14.62 0.32
CA ARG A 77 2.52 15.55 1.16
C ARG A 77 2.88 14.96 2.53
N ALA A 78 1.95 14.24 3.15
CA ALA A 78 2.22 13.56 4.42
C ALA A 78 3.26 12.44 4.28
N VAL A 79 3.25 11.71 3.16
CA VAL A 79 4.26 10.68 2.85
C VAL A 79 5.63 11.34 2.66
N ALA A 80 5.72 12.43 1.92
CA ALA A 80 6.97 13.16 1.69
C ALA A 80 7.52 13.73 3.01
N SER A 81 6.67 14.33 3.86
CA SER A 81 7.07 14.85 5.17
C SER A 81 7.58 13.74 6.09
N ALA A 82 6.82 12.65 6.25
CA ALA A 82 7.24 11.51 7.06
C ALA A 82 8.56 10.88 6.55
N SER A 83 8.72 10.80 5.24
CA SER A 83 9.97 10.31 4.62
C SER A 83 11.16 11.21 4.94
N ARG A 84 10.95 12.53 4.98
CA ARG A 84 11.99 13.49 5.37
C ARG A 84 12.38 13.29 6.85
N ASP A 85 11.39 13.18 7.74
CA ASP A 85 11.64 13.00 9.18
C ASP A 85 12.39 11.68 9.43
N VAL A 86 12.01 10.60 8.73
CA VAL A 86 12.75 9.33 8.75
C VAL A 86 14.17 9.51 8.24
N GLY A 87 14.36 10.23 7.15
CA GLY A 87 15.70 10.53 6.62
C GLY A 87 16.56 11.29 7.62
N VAL A 88 16.02 12.33 8.27
CA VAL A 88 16.73 13.09 9.30
C VAL A 88 17.14 12.18 10.47
N ALA A 89 16.23 11.35 10.97
CA ALA A 89 16.52 10.42 12.06
C ALA A 89 17.61 9.39 11.68
N ILE A 90 17.58 8.87 10.45
CA ILE A 90 18.63 7.97 9.92
C ILE A 90 19.98 8.70 9.82
N GLY A 91 19.99 9.95 9.34
CA GLY A 91 21.22 10.77 9.25
C GLY A 91 21.85 11.03 10.62
N GLN A 92 21.04 11.34 11.63
CA GLN A 92 21.48 11.52 13.01
C GLN A 92 22.08 10.23 13.60
N ALA A 93 21.40 9.09 13.43
CA ALA A 93 21.90 7.79 13.88
C ALA A 93 23.19 7.38 13.16
N HIS A 94 23.32 7.72 11.88
CA HIS A 94 24.54 7.46 11.10
C HIS A 94 25.71 8.33 11.58
N ALA A 95 25.49 9.61 11.85
CA ALA A 95 26.50 10.53 12.36
C ALA A 95 27.02 10.12 13.75
N GLU A 96 26.14 9.68 14.65
CA GLU A 96 26.49 9.17 15.97
C GLU A 96 27.41 7.94 15.88
N ARG A 97 27.07 6.97 15.05
CA ARG A 97 27.89 5.79 14.80
C ARG A 97 29.28 6.14 14.22
N GLY A 98 29.31 7.08 13.28
CA GLY A 98 30.57 7.59 12.73
C GLY A 98 31.45 8.29 13.76
N ALA A 99 30.86 8.96 14.75
CA ALA A 99 31.58 9.57 15.87
C ALA A 99 32.10 8.51 16.86
N ALA A 100 31.29 7.52 17.20
CA ALA A 100 31.69 6.40 18.08
C ALA A 100 32.77 5.52 17.45
N GLY A 101 32.69 5.25 16.15
CA GLY A 101 33.66 4.42 15.41
C GLY A 101 35.06 5.05 15.28
N ARG A 102 35.18 6.36 15.49
CA ARG A 102 36.51 7.03 15.53
C ARG A 102 37.29 6.78 16.83
N HIS A 103 36.59 6.28 17.86
CA HIS A 103 37.19 5.96 19.17
C HIS A 103 37.48 4.46 19.35
N SER A 104 36.87 3.60 18.53
CA SER A 104 37.16 2.17 18.55
C SER A 104 38.11 1.81 17.36
N SER A 105 39.17 1.10 17.67
CA SER A 105 40.16 0.66 16.68
C SER A 105 39.50 -0.14 15.56
N ARG A 106 39.90 0.09 14.31
CA ARG A 106 39.41 -0.42 13.00
C ARG A 106 39.11 -1.93 12.87
N ARG A 107 39.09 -2.71 13.95
CA ARG A 107 38.90 -4.17 13.89
C ARG A 107 37.50 -4.68 14.05
N ASP A 108 36.57 -3.90 14.64
CA ASP A 108 35.22 -4.39 14.94
C ASP A 108 34.16 -4.01 13.90
N ALA A 109 34.53 -3.35 12.80
CA ALA A 109 33.62 -2.97 11.72
C ALA A 109 33.41 -4.07 10.66
N ARG A 110 33.95 -5.26 10.87
CA ARG A 110 33.75 -6.46 10.04
C ARG A 110 33.10 -7.55 10.89
N THR A 111 31.84 -7.45 11.18
CA THR A 111 31.05 -8.65 11.46
C THR A 111 30.84 -9.38 10.14
N GLU A 112 31.62 -10.41 9.94
CA GLU A 112 31.41 -11.42 8.90
C GLU A 112 29.98 -11.98 9.07
N GLY A 113 29.21 -11.96 8.01
CA GLY A 113 27.81 -12.39 7.99
C GLY A 113 26.84 -11.25 8.23
N ASP A 114 26.49 -10.54 7.15
CA ASP A 114 25.30 -9.71 7.03
C ASP A 114 25.18 -8.37 7.80
N GLY A 115 26.27 -7.82 8.22
CA GLY A 115 26.40 -6.71 9.15
C GLY A 115 26.22 -5.30 8.60
N TYR A 116 25.20 -5.01 7.81
CA TYR A 116 24.76 -3.63 7.67
C TYR A 116 23.66 -3.34 8.69
N ALA A 117 23.98 -2.51 9.67
CA ALA A 117 23.02 -1.86 10.55
C ALA A 117 22.16 -0.92 9.68
N VAL A 118 21.12 -1.45 9.04
CA VAL A 118 20.31 -0.75 8.06
C VAL A 118 18.88 -0.69 8.53
N HIS A 119 18.30 0.51 8.50
CA HIS A 119 16.90 0.69 8.78
C HIS A 119 16.06 0.30 7.56
N THR A 120 15.00 -0.49 7.76
CA THR A 120 14.07 -0.85 6.68
C THR A 120 12.89 0.12 6.71
N VAL A 121 12.80 0.99 5.72
CA VAL A 121 11.67 1.91 5.55
C VAL A 121 10.59 1.21 4.75
N VAL A 122 9.42 1.06 5.34
CA VAL A 122 8.31 0.28 4.81
C VAL A 122 7.13 1.21 4.52
N THR A 123 6.79 1.39 3.26
CA THR A 123 5.57 2.09 2.86
C THR A 123 4.38 1.16 3.10
N ARG A 124 3.50 1.53 4.04
CA ARG A 124 2.27 0.79 4.34
C ARG A 124 1.01 1.54 3.94
N SER A 125 1.07 2.87 3.86
CA SER A 125 -0.01 3.70 3.32
C SER A 125 -0.37 3.26 1.90
N THR A 126 -1.64 3.41 1.53
CA THR A 126 -2.09 3.22 0.15
C THR A 126 -1.58 4.36 -0.71
N VAL A 127 -0.76 4.04 -1.69
CA VAL A 127 -0.09 5.01 -2.56
C VAL A 127 -0.12 4.53 -4.02
N PRO A 128 0.03 5.44 -5.00
CA PRO A 128 0.24 5.05 -6.40
C PRO A 128 1.51 4.21 -6.56
N PRO A 129 1.52 3.24 -7.50
CA PRO A 129 2.71 2.47 -7.84
C PRO A 129 3.90 3.36 -8.18
N GLY A 130 5.07 3.05 -7.59
CA GLY A 130 6.30 3.82 -7.74
C GLY A 130 6.56 4.84 -6.62
N THR A 131 5.61 5.07 -5.73
CA THR A 131 5.78 6.06 -4.64
C THR A 131 6.96 5.69 -3.72
N THR A 132 7.10 4.43 -3.35
CA THR A 132 8.21 3.99 -2.48
C THR A 132 9.56 4.28 -3.10
N THR A 133 9.74 4.02 -4.39
CA THR A 133 11.04 4.16 -5.06
C THR A 133 11.30 5.54 -5.63
N GLN A 134 10.26 6.29 -6.02
CA GLN A 134 10.41 7.58 -6.70
C GLN A 134 10.20 8.79 -5.77
N LEU A 135 9.51 8.60 -4.64
CA LEU A 135 9.27 9.67 -3.65
C LEU A 135 9.95 9.35 -2.31
N VAL A 136 9.60 8.22 -1.68
CA VAL A 136 10.10 7.88 -0.33
C VAL A 136 11.62 7.72 -0.35
N GLY A 137 12.15 6.87 -1.21
CA GLY A 137 13.58 6.58 -1.30
C GLY A 137 14.45 7.82 -1.53
N PRO A 138 14.21 8.62 -2.59
CA PRO A 138 14.95 9.84 -2.84
C PRO A 138 14.82 10.88 -1.72
N THR A 139 13.66 10.98 -1.06
CA THR A 139 13.46 11.91 0.05
C THR A 139 14.25 11.48 1.28
N VAL A 140 14.21 10.18 1.65
CA VAL A 140 15.01 9.62 2.73
C VAL A 140 16.50 9.78 2.44
N ALA A 141 16.95 9.46 1.23
CA ALA A 141 18.37 9.58 0.85
C ALA A 141 18.87 11.02 0.98
N ARG A 142 18.11 11.99 0.49
CA ARG A 142 18.46 13.41 0.57
C ARG A 142 18.52 13.91 2.01
N ALA A 143 17.53 13.54 2.84
CA ALA A 143 17.45 14.02 4.21
C ALA A 143 18.46 13.34 5.14
N SER A 144 18.82 12.08 4.88
CA SER A 144 19.79 11.34 5.69
C SER A 144 21.24 11.57 5.27
N GLY A 145 21.49 12.05 4.05
CA GLY A 145 22.82 12.09 3.46
C GLY A 145 23.42 10.70 3.17
N THR A 146 22.59 9.62 3.16
CA THR A 146 23.02 8.25 2.90
C THR A 146 22.30 7.67 1.69
N ALA A 147 22.92 6.75 0.96
CA ALA A 147 22.28 6.05 -0.14
C ALA A 147 21.46 4.85 0.35
N GLU A 148 20.48 4.44 -0.45
CA GLU A 148 19.83 3.14 -0.27
C GLU A 148 20.87 2.02 -0.32
N GLY A 149 20.77 1.06 0.59
CA GLY A 149 21.74 0.01 0.78
C GLY A 149 22.87 0.36 1.77
N ALA A 150 23.10 1.63 2.09
CA ALA A 150 24.13 2.07 3.02
C ALA A 150 23.57 2.44 4.42
N GLY A 151 22.52 3.22 4.48
CA GLY A 151 21.87 3.64 5.74
C GLY A 151 20.47 3.10 5.91
N PHE A 152 19.81 2.84 4.80
CA PHE A 152 18.45 2.31 4.77
C PHE A 152 18.22 1.41 3.55
N VAL A 153 17.14 0.65 3.62
CA VAL A 153 16.57 -0.12 2.49
C VAL A 153 15.07 0.11 2.44
N LEU A 154 14.48 -0.10 1.27
CA LEU A 154 13.07 0.15 1.00
C LEU A 154 12.27 -1.12 0.86
N ALA A 155 11.04 -1.10 1.35
CA ALA A 155 10.03 -2.10 1.07
C ALA A 155 8.63 -1.45 1.02
N ALA A 156 7.70 -2.08 0.32
CA ALA A 156 6.28 -1.81 0.42
C ALA A 156 5.56 -3.00 1.07
N ASN A 157 4.68 -2.71 2.00
CA ASN A 157 3.80 -3.68 2.64
C ASN A 157 2.43 -3.04 2.82
N PRO A 158 1.64 -2.92 1.76
CA PRO A 158 0.32 -2.32 1.84
C PRO A 158 -0.60 -3.13 2.77
N GLU A 159 -1.59 -2.45 3.33
CA GLU A 159 -2.61 -3.05 4.18
C GLU A 159 -3.86 -3.40 3.36
N PHE A 160 -4.65 -4.36 3.84
CA PHE A 160 -5.92 -4.79 3.26
C PHE A 160 -7.02 -4.78 4.33
N LEU A 161 -6.98 -3.77 5.21
CA LEU A 161 -7.86 -3.64 6.36
C LEU A 161 -9.23 -3.09 5.95
N ARG A 162 -10.27 -3.54 6.66
CA ARG A 162 -11.60 -2.96 6.57
C ARG A 162 -11.80 -2.05 7.77
N GLY A 163 -12.23 -0.81 7.54
CA GLY A 163 -12.25 0.26 8.55
C GLY A 163 -12.80 -0.13 9.93
N GLU A 164 -13.88 -0.91 9.96
CA GLU A 164 -14.55 -1.33 11.20
C GLU A 164 -13.88 -2.52 11.91
N SER A 165 -13.04 -3.29 11.22
CA SER A 165 -12.35 -4.50 11.73
C SER A 165 -10.83 -4.40 11.63
N ALA A 166 -10.27 -3.18 11.65
CA ALA A 166 -8.86 -2.94 11.41
C ALA A 166 -7.94 -3.74 12.35
N GLU A 167 -8.26 -3.86 13.64
CA GLU A 167 -7.45 -4.64 14.59
C GLU A 167 -7.46 -6.13 14.28
N ASP A 168 -8.63 -6.71 13.97
CA ASP A 168 -8.76 -8.13 13.63
C ASP A 168 -8.11 -8.42 12.28
N ASP A 169 -8.28 -7.53 11.30
CA ASP A 169 -7.68 -7.69 9.98
C ASP A 169 -6.14 -7.59 10.01
N VAL A 170 -5.54 -6.87 10.98
CA VAL A 170 -4.08 -6.88 11.21
C VAL A 170 -3.63 -8.17 11.86
N ARG A 171 -4.38 -8.66 12.86
CA ARG A 171 -4.04 -9.90 13.57
C ARG A 171 -4.21 -11.16 12.72
N TRP A 172 -5.20 -11.15 11.82
CA TRP A 172 -5.58 -12.28 10.99
C TRP A 172 -5.77 -11.85 9.53
N PRO A 173 -4.72 -11.34 8.86
CA PRO A 173 -4.83 -10.88 7.49
C PRO A 173 -5.15 -12.07 6.56
N ARG A 174 -6.05 -11.88 5.61
CA ARG A 174 -6.26 -12.87 4.54
C ARG A 174 -5.12 -12.88 3.53
N LEU A 175 -4.52 -11.72 3.31
CA LEU A 175 -3.45 -11.49 2.35
C LEU A 175 -2.39 -10.60 2.99
N THR A 176 -1.14 -11.01 2.89
CA THR A 176 0.04 -10.22 3.25
C THR A 176 0.92 -10.06 2.03
N VAL A 177 1.16 -8.82 1.62
CA VAL A 177 1.96 -8.50 0.43
C VAL A 177 3.22 -7.76 0.84
N VAL A 178 4.36 -8.21 0.34
CA VAL A 178 5.66 -7.57 0.53
C VAL A 178 6.34 -7.37 -0.81
N GLY A 179 6.74 -6.16 -1.12
CA GLY A 179 7.53 -5.82 -2.30
C GLY A 179 8.85 -5.17 -1.90
N ALA A 180 9.98 -5.68 -2.39
CA ALA A 180 11.29 -5.07 -2.19
C ALA A 180 12.24 -5.51 -3.31
N ARG A 181 13.12 -4.59 -3.76
CA ARG A 181 14.13 -4.93 -4.78
C ARG A 181 15.14 -5.98 -4.33
N SER A 182 15.42 -6.03 -3.03
CA SER A 182 16.28 -7.05 -2.44
C SER A 182 15.44 -8.19 -1.88
N ARG A 183 15.66 -9.39 -2.40
CA ARG A 183 15.02 -10.63 -1.89
C ARG A 183 15.21 -10.80 -0.39
N ARG A 184 16.40 -10.50 0.10
CA ARG A 184 16.71 -10.56 1.53
C ARG A 184 15.89 -9.57 2.36
N VAL A 185 15.68 -8.34 1.86
CA VAL A 185 14.83 -7.35 2.53
C VAL A 185 13.38 -7.86 2.58
N ALA A 186 12.87 -8.40 1.47
CA ALA A 186 11.54 -8.99 1.41
C ALA A 186 11.38 -10.14 2.42
N GLU A 187 12.35 -11.05 2.49
CA GLU A 187 12.34 -12.20 3.42
C GLU A 187 12.43 -11.77 4.89
N ARG A 188 13.25 -10.76 5.22
CA ARG A 188 13.31 -10.22 6.58
C ARG A 188 11.98 -9.59 7.00
N LEU A 189 11.35 -8.82 6.12
CA LEU A 189 10.05 -8.24 6.40
C LEU A 189 8.97 -9.32 6.48
N ALA A 190 9.00 -10.32 5.61
CA ALA A 190 8.12 -11.47 5.65
C ALA A 190 8.23 -12.25 6.96
N ALA A 191 9.44 -12.48 7.44
CA ALA A 191 9.68 -13.14 8.73
C ALA A 191 9.10 -12.34 9.92
N LEU A 192 9.15 -10.99 9.85
CA LEU A 192 8.53 -10.12 10.84
C LEU A 192 7.00 -10.24 10.83
N LEU A 193 6.40 -10.41 9.64
CA LEU A 193 4.94 -10.47 9.45
C LEU A 193 4.37 -11.90 9.61
N ALA A 194 5.22 -12.92 9.55
CA ALA A 194 4.81 -14.34 9.61
C ALA A 194 3.92 -14.71 10.82
N PRO A 195 4.10 -14.16 12.02
CA PRO A 195 3.23 -14.47 13.16
C PRO A 195 1.76 -14.12 12.97
N PHE A 196 1.44 -13.17 12.06
CA PHE A 196 0.06 -12.79 11.80
C PHE A 196 -0.64 -13.74 10.81
N GLY A 197 0.09 -14.57 10.07
CA GLY A 197 -0.46 -15.49 9.09
C GLY A 197 -0.89 -14.80 7.78
N GLY A 198 -1.92 -15.37 7.14
CA GLY A 198 -2.40 -14.93 5.84
C GLY A 198 -1.64 -15.54 4.65
N ASP A 199 -2.20 -15.36 3.44
CA ASP A 199 -1.52 -15.75 2.20
C ASP A 199 -0.39 -14.76 1.91
N LEU A 200 0.86 -15.15 2.19
CA LEU A 200 2.02 -14.29 2.02
C LEU A 200 2.50 -14.30 0.56
N ARG A 201 2.56 -13.12 -0.03
CA ARG A 201 3.08 -12.89 -1.39
C ARG A 201 4.29 -11.97 -1.36
N LEU A 202 5.41 -12.45 -1.91
CA LEU A 202 6.65 -11.69 -2.04
C LEU A 202 6.87 -11.30 -3.50
N PHE A 203 7.16 -10.03 -3.72
CA PHE A 203 7.47 -9.46 -5.02
C PHE A 203 8.85 -8.83 -5.01
N ASP A 204 9.50 -8.82 -6.16
CA ASP A 204 10.84 -8.27 -6.39
C ASP A 204 10.85 -6.74 -6.61
N SER A 205 9.69 -6.11 -6.51
CA SER A 205 9.57 -4.65 -6.58
C SER A 205 8.51 -4.10 -5.62
N PRO A 206 8.77 -2.96 -4.98
CA PRO A 206 7.77 -2.22 -4.22
C PRO A 206 6.56 -1.82 -5.08
N GLU A 207 6.81 -1.44 -6.33
CA GLU A 207 5.79 -1.01 -7.30
C GLU A 207 4.72 -2.08 -7.52
N THR A 208 5.13 -3.35 -7.58
CA THR A 208 4.19 -4.48 -7.72
C THR A 208 3.30 -4.60 -6.48
N ALA A 209 3.86 -4.47 -5.28
CA ALA A 209 3.08 -4.52 -4.04
C ALA A 209 2.08 -3.36 -3.94
N GLU A 210 2.51 -2.15 -4.32
CA GLU A 210 1.66 -0.96 -4.37
C GLU A 210 0.52 -1.13 -5.38
N LEU A 211 0.82 -1.69 -6.58
CA LEU A 211 -0.19 -1.96 -7.60
C LEU A 211 -1.20 -3.03 -7.14
N VAL A 212 -0.74 -4.07 -6.44
CA VAL A 212 -1.65 -5.10 -5.88
C VAL A 212 -2.67 -4.47 -4.96
N LYS A 213 -2.26 -3.52 -4.08
CA LYS A 213 -3.22 -2.80 -3.22
C LYS A 213 -4.23 -1.99 -4.02
N CYS A 214 -3.77 -1.18 -4.95
CA CYS A 214 -4.66 -0.39 -5.79
C CYS A 214 -5.64 -1.28 -6.57
N ALA A 215 -5.13 -2.35 -7.19
CA ALA A 215 -5.96 -3.29 -7.95
C ALA A 215 -6.99 -4.00 -7.07
N HIS A 216 -6.61 -4.43 -5.86
CA HIS A 216 -7.51 -5.06 -4.89
C HIS A 216 -8.70 -4.15 -4.55
N ASP A 217 -8.43 -2.88 -4.23
CA ASP A 217 -9.47 -1.93 -3.85
C ASP A 217 -10.38 -1.60 -5.05
N LEU A 218 -9.80 -1.37 -6.23
CA LEU A 218 -10.54 -1.10 -7.46
C LEU A 218 -11.36 -2.31 -7.91
N TYR A 219 -10.84 -3.52 -7.77
CA TYR A 219 -11.58 -4.75 -8.04
C TYR A 219 -12.81 -4.88 -7.11
N THR A 220 -12.62 -4.61 -5.82
CA THR A 220 -13.71 -4.61 -4.85
C THR A 220 -14.76 -3.56 -5.18
N ALA A 221 -14.35 -2.33 -5.49
CA ALA A 221 -15.25 -1.25 -5.88
C ALA A 221 -16.03 -1.60 -7.16
N THR A 222 -15.37 -2.20 -8.15
CA THR A 222 -16.00 -2.65 -9.40
C THR A 222 -17.06 -3.73 -9.13
N ARG A 223 -16.76 -4.70 -8.27
CA ARG A 223 -17.75 -5.73 -7.89
C ARG A 223 -18.96 -5.15 -7.19
N ILE A 224 -18.77 -4.21 -6.29
CA ILE A 224 -19.87 -3.53 -5.61
C ILE A 224 -20.74 -2.77 -6.63
N SER A 225 -20.13 -2.02 -7.53
CA SER A 225 -20.83 -1.27 -8.57
C SER A 225 -21.56 -2.19 -9.55
N PHE A 226 -20.98 -3.33 -9.89
CA PHE A 226 -21.67 -4.35 -10.70
C PHE A 226 -22.98 -4.82 -10.04
N TRP A 227 -22.93 -5.15 -8.75
CA TRP A 227 -24.13 -5.56 -8.03
C TRP A 227 -25.14 -4.44 -7.85
N ASN A 228 -24.69 -3.19 -7.74
CA ASN A 228 -25.60 -2.04 -7.74
C ASN A 228 -26.36 -1.90 -9.07
N GLU A 229 -25.69 -2.08 -10.21
CA GLU A 229 -26.37 -2.09 -11.53
C GLU A 229 -27.35 -3.25 -11.64
N MET A 230 -26.96 -4.45 -11.21
CA MET A 230 -27.88 -5.62 -11.21
C MET A 230 -29.09 -5.38 -10.30
N ALA A 231 -28.90 -4.73 -9.15
CA ALA A 231 -30.01 -4.39 -8.24
C ALA A 231 -31.02 -3.42 -8.87
N LEU A 232 -30.59 -2.49 -9.73
CA LEU A 232 -31.50 -1.60 -10.46
C LEU A 232 -32.40 -2.39 -11.41
N VAL A 233 -31.85 -3.37 -12.13
CA VAL A 233 -32.63 -4.24 -13.03
C VAL A 233 -33.57 -5.14 -12.23
N ALA A 234 -33.09 -5.79 -11.18
CA ALA A 234 -33.87 -6.63 -10.30
C ALA A 234 -35.08 -5.88 -9.71
N GLY A 235 -34.83 -4.66 -9.19
CA GLY A 235 -35.89 -3.80 -8.65
C GLY A 235 -36.93 -3.41 -9.69
N ARG A 236 -36.55 -3.18 -10.95
CA ARG A 236 -37.50 -2.88 -12.05
C ARG A 236 -38.35 -4.09 -12.41
N LEU A 237 -37.84 -5.30 -12.20
CA LEU A 237 -38.54 -6.55 -12.49
C LEU A 237 -39.27 -7.16 -11.28
N GLY A 238 -39.17 -6.55 -10.08
CA GLY A 238 -39.69 -7.11 -8.84
C GLY A 238 -39.00 -8.37 -8.36
N ILE A 239 -37.68 -8.51 -8.69
CA ILE A 239 -36.84 -9.66 -8.33
C ILE A 239 -36.00 -9.26 -7.10
N ASP A 240 -35.77 -10.20 -6.18
CA ASP A 240 -34.81 -10.00 -5.09
C ASP A 240 -33.36 -10.05 -5.62
N ALA A 241 -32.68 -8.92 -5.52
CA ALA A 241 -31.30 -8.80 -5.96
C ALA A 241 -30.33 -9.61 -5.10
N GLY A 242 -30.67 -9.85 -3.82
CA GLY A 242 -29.89 -10.66 -2.88
C GLY A 242 -29.84 -12.13 -3.30
N ASP A 243 -30.98 -12.69 -3.72
CA ASP A 243 -31.06 -14.07 -4.23
C ASP A 243 -30.19 -14.25 -5.48
N VAL A 244 -30.24 -13.28 -6.41
CA VAL A 244 -29.41 -13.29 -7.62
C VAL A 244 -27.93 -13.22 -7.24
N ALA A 245 -27.55 -12.27 -6.37
CA ALA A 245 -26.17 -12.06 -5.95
C ALA A 245 -25.62 -13.29 -5.24
N THR A 246 -26.36 -13.86 -4.29
CA THR A 246 -25.93 -15.04 -3.54
C THR A 246 -25.74 -16.26 -4.44
N THR A 247 -26.67 -16.47 -5.39
CA THR A 247 -26.59 -17.57 -6.35
C THR A 247 -25.37 -17.46 -7.26
N VAL A 248 -25.11 -16.30 -7.82
CA VAL A 248 -23.95 -16.08 -8.70
C VAL A 248 -22.65 -16.15 -7.89
N ALA A 249 -22.59 -15.51 -6.71
CA ALA A 249 -21.40 -15.54 -5.86
C ALA A 249 -21.05 -16.95 -5.38
N GLY A 250 -22.02 -17.84 -5.25
CA GLY A 250 -21.81 -19.26 -4.91
C GLY A 250 -21.38 -20.13 -6.10
N SER A 251 -21.39 -19.59 -7.33
CA SER A 251 -20.97 -20.38 -8.50
C SER A 251 -19.43 -20.56 -8.54
N ALA A 252 -18.98 -21.76 -8.92
CA ALA A 252 -17.56 -22.08 -9.05
C ALA A 252 -16.82 -21.15 -10.02
N GLU A 253 -17.49 -20.72 -11.08
CA GLU A 253 -16.92 -19.81 -12.09
C GLU A 253 -16.71 -18.38 -11.55
N ALA A 254 -17.59 -17.88 -10.69
CA ALA A 254 -17.47 -16.55 -10.11
C ALA A 254 -16.43 -16.49 -8.99
N CYS A 255 -16.19 -17.61 -8.26
CA CYS A 255 -15.39 -17.63 -7.04
C CYS A 255 -14.08 -18.39 -7.14
N ALA A 256 -13.94 -19.40 -8.02
CA ALA A 256 -12.91 -20.42 -7.87
C ALA A 256 -11.93 -20.57 -9.05
N ASP A 257 -12.12 -19.88 -10.17
CA ASP A 257 -11.20 -19.99 -11.29
C ASP A 257 -10.49 -18.65 -11.64
N PRO A 258 -9.36 -18.34 -10.92
CA PRO A 258 -8.57 -17.16 -11.26
C PRO A 258 -8.04 -17.18 -12.70
N ALA A 259 -7.86 -18.36 -13.29
CA ALA A 259 -7.38 -18.48 -14.67
C ALA A 259 -8.40 -17.99 -15.70
N ARG A 260 -9.70 -18.02 -15.36
CA ARG A 260 -10.76 -17.48 -16.21
C ARG A 260 -11.11 -16.03 -15.93
N SER A 261 -11.04 -15.62 -14.65
CA SER A 261 -11.52 -14.31 -14.20
C SER A 261 -10.41 -13.26 -14.00
N ALA A 262 -9.14 -13.67 -13.97
CA ALA A 262 -7.99 -12.77 -13.74
C ALA A 262 -7.00 -12.76 -14.92
N ARG A 263 -7.48 -12.77 -16.15
CA ARG A 263 -6.64 -12.66 -17.35
C ARG A 263 -6.30 -11.20 -17.61
N ALA A 264 -5.07 -10.80 -17.30
CA ALA A 264 -4.59 -9.48 -17.65
C ALA A 264 -4.17 -9.43 -19.13
N GLY A 265 -4.59 -8.37 -19.84
CA GLY A 265 -4.16 -8.07 -21.20
C GLY A 265 -4.78 -8.94 -22.29
N ALA A 266 -5.82 -9.74 -21.99
CA ALA A 266 -6.55 -10.51 -22.97
C ALA A 266 -8.05 -10.15 -22.94
N PRO A 267 -8.69 -9.94 -24.10
CA PRO A 267 -10.13 -9.74 -24.14
C PRO A 267 -10.87 -11.00 -23.70
N PHE A 268 -12.07 -10.85 -23.16
CA PHE A 268 -12.97 -11.97 -23.10
C PHE A 268 -13.47 -12.25 -24.51
N THR A 269 -13.31 -13.50 -24.92
CA THR A 269 -13.66 -13.98 -26.25
C THR A 269 -14.68 -15.10 -26.15
N GLY A 270 -15.40 -15.27 -27.21
CA GLY A 270 -16.41 -16.33 -27.33
C GLY A 270 -17.80 -15.77 -27.55
N ARG A 271 -18.58 -16.52 -28.32
CA ARG A 271 -19.93 -16.11 -28.76
C ARG A 271 -20.89 -15.81 -27.59
N CYS A 272 -20.60 -16.33 -26.38
CA CYS A 272 -21.52 -16.19 -25.24
C CYS A 272 -21.34 -14.86 -24.53
N LEU A 273 -20.15 -14.53 -24.00
CA LEU A 273 -19.96 -13.34 -23.15
C LEU A 273 -20.22 -12.03 -23.89
N GLU A 274 -19.73 -11.89 -25.12
CA GLU A 274 -19.96 -10.71 -25.96
C GLU A 274 -21.44 -10.53 -26.27
N LYS A 275 -22.09 -11.61 -26.75
CA LYS A 275 -23.53 -11.60 -27.06
C LYS A 275 -24.37 -11.26 -25.83
N ASP A 276 -24.04 -11.86 -24.67
CA ASP A 276 -24.83 -11.67 -23.45
C ASP A 276 -24.65 -10.27 -22.88
N ALA A 277 -23.42 -9.70 -22.94
CA ALA A 277 -23.19 -8.32 -22.52
C ALA A 277 -23.92 -7.30 -23.41
N ASP A 278 -23.82 -7.43 -24.74
CA ASP A 278 -24.53 -6.54 -25.67
C ASP A 278 -26.04 -6.70 -25.57
N GLY A 279 -26.54 -7.95 -25.47
CA GLY A 279 -27.96 -8.26 -25.32
C GLY A 279 -28.54 -7.70 -24.02
N PHE A 280 -27.82 -7.83 -22.91
CA PHE A 280 -28.26 -7.29 -21.61
C PHE A 280 -28.25 -5.76 -21.58
N LEU A 281 -27.29 -5.12 -22.22
CA LEU A 281 -27.28 -3.66 -22.38
C LEU A 281 -28.51 -3.17 -23.17
N ALA A 282 -28.91 -3.87 -24.22
CA ALA A 282 -30.11 -3.55 -24.99
C ALA A 282 -31.37 -3.71 -24.12
N PHE A 283 -31.50 -4.82 -23.42
CA PHE A 283 -32.61 -5.10 -22.52
C PHE A 283 -32.73 -4.04 -21.40
N ALA A 284 -31.63 -3.66 -20.76
CA ALA A 284 -31.65 -2.63 -19.73
C ALA A 284 -32.15 -1.27 -20.26
N ARG A 285 -31.76 -0.90 -21.51
CA ARG A 285 -32.29 0.32 -22.17
C ARG A 285 -33.78 0.26 -22.39
N GLU A 286 -34.35 -0.89 -22.75
CA GLU A 286 -35.80 -1.08 -22.91
C GLU A 286 -36.52 -0.85 -21.55
N LEU A 287 -35.88 -1.19 -20.44
CA LEU A 287 -36.40 -0.90 -19.10
C LEU A 287 -36.18 0.57 -18.65
N GLY A 288 -35.57 1.41 -19.49
CA GLY A 288 -35.24 2.79 -19.17
C GLY A 288 -34.06 2.93 -18.19
N LEU A 289 -33.20 1.93 -18.12
CA LEU A 289 -32.05 1.90 -17.21
C LEU A 289 -30.73 2.14 -17.96
N GLY A 290 -29.87 2.99 -17.37
CA GLY A 290 -28.49 3.13 -17.77
C GLY A 290 -27.63 2.08 -17.04
N MET A 291 -26.69 1.49 -17.78
CA MET A 291 -25.70 0.51 -17.24
C MET A 291 -24.29 0.99 -17.58
N PRO A 292 -23.79 2.05 -16.92
CA PRO A 292 -22.52 2.66 -17.28
C PRO A 292 -21.32 1.74 -17.05
N LEU A 293 -21.31 0.93 -16.00
CA LEU A 293 -20.24 -0.02 -15.75
C LEU A 293 -20.20 -1.12 -16.83
N LEU A 294 -21.33 -1.76 -17.12
CA LEU A 294 -21.41 -2.79 -18.15
C LEU A 294 -21.05 -2.23 -19.54
N GLY A 295 -21.46 -1.00 -19.83
CA GLY A 295 -21.04 -0.27 -21.03
C GLY A 295 -19.54 -0.07 -21.11
N ALA A 296 -18.91 0.30 -19.99
CA ALA A 296 -17.45 0.44 -19.91
C ALA A 296 -16.74 -0.91 -20.05
N VAL A 297 -17.24 -1.99 -19.45
CA VAL A 297 -16.70 -3.36 -19.61
C VAL A 297 -16.66 -3.79 -21.07
N VAL A 298 -17.76 -3.57 -21.82
CA VAL A 298 -17.83 -3.85 -23.26
C VAL A 298 -16.86 -2.95 -24.04
N GLY A 299 -16.74 -1.68 -23.66
CA GLY A 299 -15.80 -0.74 -24.26
C GLY A 299 -14.36 -1.20 -24.13
N VAL A 300 -13.91 -1.51 -22.91
CA VAL A 300 -12.56 -2.04 -22.63
C VAL A 300 -12.29 -3.31 -23.45
N ASN A 301 -13.26 -4.23 -23.52
CA ASN A 301 -13.10 -5.47 -24.31
C ASN A 301 -12.89 -5.16 -25.79
N ARG A 302 -13.65 -4.23 -26.35
CA ARG A 302 -13.51 -3.82 -27.77
C ARG A 302 -12.17 -3.16 -28.06
N GLU A 303 -11.65 -2.35 -27.14
CA GLU A 303 -10.31 -1.74 -27.26
C GLU A 303 -9.20 -2.80 -27.30
N LEU A 304 -9.33 -3.88 -26.51
CA LEU A 304 -8.35 -4.98 -26.49
C LEU A 304 -8.43 -5.88 -27.76
N VAL A 305 -9.59 -5.93 -28.43
CA VAL A 305 -9.76 -6.67 -29.68
C VAL A 305 -9.25 -5.86 -30.88
N ALA A 306 -9.25 -4.52 -30.78
CA ALA A 306 -8.68 -3.66 -31.81
C ALA A 306 -7.16 -3.86 -31.91
N PRO A 307 -6.54 -3.72 -33.11
CA PRO A 307 -5.09 -3.82 -33.22
C PRO A 307 -4.43 -2.78 -32.31
N PRO A 308 -3.32 -3.13 -31.62
CA PRO A 308 -2.70 -2.25 -30.64
C PRO A 308 -2.34 -0.92 -31.29
N VAL A 309 -2.88 0.17 -30.75
CA VAL A 309 -2.35 1.50 -30.99
C VAL A 309 -0.92 1.50 -30.46
N ALA A 310 0.02 1.93 -31.29
CA ALA A 310 1.45 1.87 -31.03
C ALA A 310 1.82 2.27 -29.59
N ASP A 311 2.49 1.34 -28.94
CA ASP A 311 3.36 1.47 -27.76
C ASP A 311 2.89 2.34 -26.58
N LEU A 312 2.03 1.76 -25.72
CA LEU A 312 1.73 2.29 -24.38
C LEU A 312 2.98 2.39 -23.47
N ARG A 313 4.11 1.82 -23.87
CA ARG A 313 5.38 1.90 -23.12
C ARG A 313 5.99 3.31 -23.13
N ASP A 314 5.74 4.08 -24.17
CA ASP A 314 6.19 5.49 -24.23
C ASP A 314 5.28 6.45 -23.45
N ALA A 315 3.99 6.16 -23.34
CA ALA A 315 3.06 6.94 -22.53
C ALA A 315 3.30 6.78 -21.01
N ALA A 316 3.75 5.59 -20.59
CA ALA A 316 4.07 5.32 -19.17
C ALA A 316 5.39 5.97 -18.72
N ARG A 317 6.32 6.25 -19.64
CA ARG A 317 7.58 6.95 -19.34
C ARG A 317 7.41 8.46 -19.11
N GLY A 318 6.29 9.04 -19.51
CA GLY A 318 6.04 10.50 -19.43
C GLY A 318 5.41 10.99 -18.13
N ARG A 319 4.90 10.11 -17.25
CA ARG A 319 4.39 10.49 -15.92
C ARG A 319 5.31 9.97 -14.82
N VAL A 320 6.51 10.46 -14.81
CA VAL A 320 7.33 10.47 -13.59
C VAL A 320 6.60 11.38 -12.60
N LEU A 321 6.34 10.86 -11.38
CA LEU A 321 5.92 11.70 -10.25
C LEU A 321 6.89 12.88 -10.19
N ASP A 322 6.41 14.09 -10.50
CA ASP A 322 7.29 15.27 -10.51
C ASP A 322 7.65 15.62 -9.06
N LEU A 323 8.84 15.15 -8.65
CA LEU A 323 9.39 15.45 -7.32
C LEU A 323 9.38 16.94 -7.00
N ARG A 324 9.53 17.80 -8.03
CA ARG A 324 9.48 19.27 -7.89
C ARG A 324 8.06 19.76 -7.61
N GLU A 325 7.05 19.06 -8.08
CA GLU A 325 5.64 19.38 -7.79
C GLU A 325 5.26 18.94 -6.38
N ALA A 326 5.71 17.76 -5.95
CA ALA A 326 5.57 17.28 -4.57
C ALA A 326 6.30 18.21 -3.58
N GLU A 327 7.50 18.70 -3.93
CA GLU A 327 8.27 19.65 -3.11
C GLU A 327 7.60 21.03 -3.05
N ARG A 328 7.02 21.52 -4.14
CA ARG A 328 6.25 22.79 -4.14
C ARG A 328 4.99 22.68 -3.31
N GLN A 329 4.29 21.56 -3.38
CA GLN A 329 3.10 21.29 -2.58
C GLN A 329 3.42 21.17 -1.11
N GLU A 330 4.57 20.58 -0.76
CA GLU A 330 5.04 20.44 0.61
C GLU A 330 5.45 21.77 1.26
N ALA A 331 6.11 22.66 0.52
CA ALA A 331 6.48 24.00 1.00
C ALA A 331 5.24 24.85 1.33
N ALA A 332 4.09 24.52 0.77
CA ALA A 332 2.81 25.21 0.98
C ALA A 332 1.95 24.55 2.08
N TRP A 333 2.32 23.35 2.58
CA TRP A 333 1.50 22.63 3.54
C TRP A 333 1.68 23.16 4.98
N ARG A 334 0.56 23.50 5.62
CA ARG A 334 0.45 23.69 7.06
C ARG A 334 -0.58 22.67 7.58
N PRO A 335 -0.30 21.92 8.67
CA PRO A 335 -1.30 21.05 9.27
C PRO A 335 -2.53 21.86 9.64
N ALA A 336 -3.71 21.34 9.39
CA ALA A 336 -4.96 21.94 9.84
C ALA A 336 -4.94 21.96 11.40
N PRO A 337 -5.41 23.03 12.05
CA PRO A 337 -5.61 23.03 13.49
C PRO A 337 -6.60 21.91 13.84
N VAL A 338 -6.27 21.14 14.86
CA VAL A 338 -7.05 20.02 15.43
C VAL A 338 -8.31 20.55 16.09
#